data_c1a7d727006d146a4734b331617b60f9
#
_entry.id   c1a7d727006d146a4734b331617b60f9
#
_cell.length_a   1.000
_cell.length_b   1.000
_cell.length_c   1.000
_cell.angle_alpha   90.00
_cell.angle_beta   90.00
_cell.angle_gamma   90.00
#
_symmetry.space_group_name_H-M   'P 1'
#
loop_
_entity.id
_entity.type
_entity.pdbx_description
1 polymer ?
#
loop_
_entity_poly.entity_id
_entity_poly.type
_entity_poly.pdbx_seq_one_letter_code
_entity_poly.pdbx_strand_id
1 'polypeptide(L)'
;MARPILTAARMRDAEAQAMGAGTPEAGLMERAGRALAEAVRLYLGPRPTLILCGPGNNGGDGYVAARHLKAEGYPVRVAAIGEPTQDAAKWARAGWDGAVEELMAAVAAPIVIDCLFGTGLSRGLQTDVAERLQSLVEQALVAVACDLPSGVSSDDGALLSPIGNYDLTVTFGALKPSHRLMPAMERMGRVVLADIGIEANANWFEIGEPCVPALDPRGHKYDRGLVHCLAGKMPGAIALAAKAAARAGAGYVRVSTSRAIDGLPAAIVQTDTAVINDPRVGCILVGPGLGDVPQVLTLALTAPRPIVIDADAIGLVGDPERLKGHDVILTPHEGEFIKLFGEMQGSKPERALAAAERSRSVIVYKGPDTLVASPDGHLGFAPPAPAWLASAGTGDVLAGIIAAMRARGMDAFEAACAGVWIHGRAAEFAGSHLIADDLAAAIEHVLP
;
A
#
# COMPACT_ATOMS: atom_id res chain seq x y z
N MET A 1 3.23 -8.30 11.38
CA MET A 1 3.81 -7.00 11.78
C MET A 1 3.82 -6.07 10.58
N ALA A 2 3.52 -4.79 10.79
CA ALA A 2 3.59 -3.77 9.74
C ALA A 2 5.05 -3.60 9.26
N ARG A 3 5.28 -3.48 7.94
CA ARG A 3 6.61 -3.25 7.38
C ARG A 3 6.84 -1.74 7.23
N PRO A 4 7.94 -1.17 7.77
CA PRO A 4 8.18 0.26 7.70
C PRO A 4 8.38 0.72 6.25
N ILE A 5 7.92 1.94 5.95
CA ILE A 5 8.15 2.62 4.68
C ILE A 5 8.89 3.93 4.96
N LEU A 6 10.04 4.11 4.32
CA LEU A 6 10.88 5.28 4.48
C LEU A 6 11.06 6.01 3.14
N THR A 7 10.91 7.33 3.15
CA THR A 7 11.35 8.17 2.04
C THR A 7 12.87 8.10 1.88
N ALA A 8 13.39 8.48 0.71
CA ALA A 8 14.83 8.50 0.45
C ALA A 8 15.60 9.33 1.51
N ALA A 9 15.03 10.42 2.00
CA ALA A 9 15.64 11.22 3.06
C ALA A 9 15.69 10.46 4.39
N ARG A 10 14.56 9.88 4.82
CA ARG A 10 14.49 9.11 6.07
C ARG A 10 15.33 7.83 6.03
N MET A 11 15.48 7.22 4.84
CA MET A 11 16.37 6.06 4.67
C MET A 11 17.82 6.44 4.92
N ARG A 12 18.29 7.56 4.33
CA ARG A 12 19.64 8.08 4.60
C ARG A 12 19.87 8.40 6.08
N ASP A 13 18.86 8.96 6.76
CA ASP A 13 18.95 9.24 8.20
C ASP A 13 19.08 7.94 9.01
N ALA A 14 18.34 6.89 8.67
CA ALA A 14 18.41 5.59 9.34
C ALA A 14 19.75 4.89 9.09
N GLU A 15 20.28 4.97 7.86
CA GLU A 15 21.64 4.50 7.53
C GLU A 15 22.70 5.26 8.31
N ALA A 16 22.61 6.59 8.41
CA ALA A 16 23.52 7.42 9.18
C ALA A 16 23.50 7.07 10.68
N GLN A 17 22.30 6.78 11.23
CA GLN A 17 22.16 6.31 12.61
C GLN A 17 22.84 4.94 12.82
N ALA A 18 22.65 4.00 11.91
CA ALA A 18 23.32 2.68 11.96
C ALA A 18 24.83 2.82 11.89
N MET A 19 25.33 3.72 11.03
CA MET A 19 26.77 4.03 10.94
C MET A 19 27.28 4.68 12.24
N GLY A 20 26.54 5.61 12.81
CA GLY A 20 26.86 6.22 14.10
C GLY A 20 26.86 5.23 15.28
N ALA A 21 26.07 4.16 15.18
CA ALA A 21 26.05 3.05 16.13
C ALA A 21 27.17 2.03 15.93
N GLY A 22 28.08 2.24 14.95
CA GLY A 22 29.28 1.44 14.73
C GLY A 22 29.22 0.45 13.57
N THR A 23 28.17 0.46 12.74
CA THR A 23 28.13 -0.34 11.51
C THR A 23 28.75 0.48 10.36
N PRO A 24 29.94 0.11 9.81
CA PRO A 24 30.53 0.89 8.72
C PRO A 24 29.67 0.79 7.44
N GLU A 25 29.72 1.81 6.58
CA GLU A 25 28.96 1.86 5.30
C GLU A 25 29.24 0.61 4.43
N ALA A 26 30.52 0.20 4.33
CA ALA A 26 30.90 -1.05 3.64
C ALA A 26 30.26 -2.29 4.26
N GLY A 27 30.00 -2.28 5.57
CA GLY A 27 29.30 -3.36 6.27
C GLY A 27 27.81 -3.44 5.92
N LEU A 28 27.15 -2.30 5.78
CA LEU A 28 25.75 -2.23 5.28
C LEU A 28 25.67 -2.71 3.82
N MET A 29 26.58 -2.24 2.97
CA MET A 29 26.70 -2.66 1.56
C MET A 29 26.97 -4.17 1.43
N GLU A 30 27.83 -4.74 2.26
CA GLU A 30 28.08 -6.18 2.30
C GLU A 30 26.82 -6.98 2.63
N ARG A 31 26.02 -6.50 3.61
CA ARG A 31 24.74 -7.14 3.97
C ARG A 31 23.72 -7.03 2.84
N ALA A 32 23.61 -5.85 2.19
CA ALA A 32 22.70 -5.61 1.10
C ALA A 32 23.00 -6.46 -0.14
N GLY A 33 24.26 -6.45 -0.61
CA GLY A 33 24.66 -7.24 -1.76
C GLY A 33 24.58 -8.75 -1.51
N ARG A 34 24.90 -9.20 -0.29
CA ARG A 34 24.70 -10.61 0.10
C ARG A 34 23.21 -10.98 0.10
N ALA A 35 22.34 -10.14 0.63
CA ALA A 35 20.90 -10.38 0.65
C ALA A 35 20.32 -10.42 -0.78
N LEU A 36 20.80 -9.56 -1.69
CA LEU A 36 20.46 -9.61 -3.10
C LEU A 36 20.87 -10.96 -3.73
N ALA A 37 22.09 -11.38 -3.52
CA ALA A 37 22.59 -12.68 -4.01
C ALA A 37 21.78 -13.84 -3.45
N GLU A 38 21.46 -13.82 -2.15
CA GLU A 38 20.63 -14.83 -1.50
C GLU A 38 19.22 -14.89 -2.08
N ALA A 39 18.56 -13.74 -2.32
CA ALA A 39 17.26 -13.68 -2.95
C ALA A 39 17.31 -14.28 -4.36
N VAL A 40 18.30 -13.94 -5.18
CA VAL A 40 18.49 -14.54 -6.50
C VAL A 40 18.66 -16.05 -6.40
N ARG A 41 19.48 -16.52 -5.47
CA ARG A 41 19.70 -17.97 -5.24
C ARG A 41 18.42 -18.70 -4.83
N LEU A 42 17.63 -18.13 -3.94
CA LEU A 42 16.40 -18.76 -3.44
C LEU A 42 15.30 -18.84 -4.49
N TYR A 43 15.20 -17.84 -5.37
CA TYR A 43 14.09 -17.73 -6.33
C TYR A 43 14.43 -18.26 -7.72
N LEU A 44 15.73 -18.27 -8.15
CA LEU A 44 16.07 -18.43 -9.56
C LEU A 44 17.03 -19.59 -9.88
N GLY A 45 17.74 -20.13 -8.91
CA GLY A 45 18.76 -21.17 -9.15
C GLY A 45 19.94 -20.70 -10.03
N PRO A 46 21.01 -21.52 -10.22
CA PRO A 46 22.22 -21.11 -10.93
C PRO A 46 21.99 -21.04 -12.44
N ARG A 47 22.09 -19.83 -13.00
CA ARG A 47 22.01 -19.51 -14.43
C ARG A 47 22.99 -18.40 -14.79
N PRO A 48 23.38 -18.24 -16.06
CA PRO A 48 24.16 -17.09 -16.50
C PRO A 48 23.49 -15.78 -16.07
N THR A 49 24.23 -14.94 -15.36
CA THR A 49 23.74 -13.72 -14.73
C THR A 49 24.58 -12.53 -15.18
N LEU A 50 23.92 -11.48 -15.65
CA LEU A 50 24.51 -10.19 -15.94
C LEU A 50 24.07 -9.19 -14.87
N ILE A 51 25.04 -8.57 -14.19
CA ILE A 51 24.78 -7.54 -13.17
C ILE A 51 25.19 -6.19 -13.73
N LEU A 52 24.27 -5.23 -13.72
CA LEU A 52 24.46 -3.88 -14.23
C LEU A 52 24.79 -2.95 -13.06
N CYS A 53 26.01 -2.41 -13.00
CA CYS A 53 26.48 -1.60 -11.88
C CYS A 53 26.55 -0.11 -12.24
N GLY A 54 25.92 0.72 -11.41
CA GLY A 54 26.02 2.18 -11.46
C GLY A 54 27.25 2.69 -10.68
N PRO A 55 27.50 4.03 -10.73
CA PRO A 55 28.64 4.64 -10.05
C PRO A 55 28.41 4.90 -8.55
N GLY A 56 27.18 4.72 -8.04
CA GLY A 56 26.81 4.93 -6.64
C GLY A 56 26.79 3.64 -5.81
N ASN A 57 26.21 3.75 -4.60
CA ASN A 57 26.12 2.64 -3.65
C ASN A 57 25.28 1.47 -4.18
N ASN A 58 24.25 1.71 -4.97
CA ASN A 58 23.47 0.64 -5.61
C ASN A 58 24.34 -0.24 -6.52
N GLY A 59 25.29 0.38 -7.26
CA GLY A 59 26.31 -0.36 -8.03
C GLY A 59 27.27 -1.12 -7.12
N GLY A 60 27.59 -0.57 -5.96
CA GLY A 60 28.37 -1.26 -4.93
C GLY A 60 27.70 -2.54 -4.45
N ASP A 61 26.40 -2.50 -4.16
CA ASP A 61 25.59 -3.68 -3.80
C ASP A 61 25.65 -4.74 -4.92
N GLY A 62 25.62 -4.28 -6.20
CA GLY A 62 25.78 -5.13 -7.38
C GLY A 62 27.13 -5.85 -7.43
N TYR A 63 28.23 -5.17 -7.16
CA TYR A 63 29.56 -5.81 -7.10
C TYR A 63 29.68 -6.83 -5.96
N VAL A 64 29.10 -6.51 -4.79
CA VAL A 64 29.04 -7.46 -3.68
C VAL A 64 28.21 -8.69 -4.06
N ALA A 65 27.03 -8.48 -4.65
CA ALA A 65 26.18 -9.58 -5.12
C ALA A 65 26.89 -10.45 -6.18
N ALA A 66 27.62 -9.82 -7.11
CA ALA A 66 28.41 -10.53 -8.13
C ALA A 66 29.41 -11.50 -7.50
N ARG A 67 30.14 -11.04 -6.49
CA ARG A 67 31.13 -11.85 -5.75
C ARG A 67 30.46 -13.02 -5.05
N HIS A 68 29.34 -12.81 -4.37
CA HIS A 68 28.62 -13.87 -3.68
C HIS A 68 28.02 -14.89 -4.65
N LEU A 69 27.38 -14.46 -5.71
CA LEU A 69 26.84 -15.37 -6.73
C LEU A 69 27.93 -16.17 -7.43
N LYS A 70 29.08 -15.55 -7.73
CA LYS A 70 30.25 -16.26 -8.30
C LYS A 70 30.77 -17.34 -7.36
N ALA A 71 30.85 -17.03 -6.06
CA ALA A 71 31.27 -18.01 -5.04
C ALA A 71 30.30 -19.19 -4.92
N GLU A 72 29.03 -18.98 -5.20
CA GLU A 72 27.96 -20.00 -5.25
C GLU A 72 27.87 -20.73 -6.62
N GLY A 73 28.84 -20.48 -7.52
CA GLY A 73 28.98 -21.19 -8.79
C GLY A 73 28.10 -20.63 -9.93
N TYR A 74 27.54 -19.43 -9.82
CA TYR A 74 26.85 -18.79 -10.93
C TYR A 74 27.85 -18.28 -11.97
N PRO A 75 27.59 -18.45 -13.28
CA PRO A 75 28.33 -17.77 -14.33
C PRO A 75 27.96 -16.27 -14.34
N VAL A 76 28.76 -15.45 -13.66
CA VAL A 76 28.47 -14.01 -13.47
C VAL A 76 29.32 -13.16 -14.41
N ARG A 77 28.67 -12.21 -15.07
CA ARG A 77 29.26 -11.09 -15.80
C ARG A 77 28.79 -9.78 -15.15
N VAL A 78 29.67 -8.78 -15.16
CA VAL A 78 29.33 -7.43 -14.67
C VAL A 78 29.54 -6.44 -15.80
N ALA A 79 28.55 -5.56 -15.98
CA ALA A 79 28.65 -4.42 -16.87
C ALA A 79 28.40 -3.12 -16.08
N ALA A 80 29.11 -2.03 -16.42
CA ALA A 80 29.01 -0.78 -15.67
C ALA A 80 28.86 0.42 -16.64
N ILE A 81 28.25 1.50 -16.13
CA ILE A 81 28.17 2.79 -16.83
C ILE A 81 29.32 3.74 -16.49
N GLY A 82 30.23 3.33 -15.63
CA GLY A 82 31.40 4.10 -15.20
C GLY A 82 32.01 3.57 -13.92
N GLU A 83 33.09 4.19 -13.48
CA GLU A 83 33.77 3.83 -12.25
C GLU A 83 33.00 4.33 -11.02
N PRO A 84 33.04 3.57 -9.90
CA PRO A 84 32.42 3.97 -8.64
C PRO A 84 32.96 5.30 -8.09
N THR A 85 32.04 6.14 -7.59
CA THR A 85 32.38 7.46 -7.03
C THR A 85 32.41 7.46 -5.50
N GLN A 86 31.59 6.63 -4.86
CA GLN A 86 31.49 6.53 -3.40
C GLN A 86 32.51 5.53 -2.86
N ASP A 87 33.04 5.77 -1.66
CA ASP A 87 34.14 4.96 -1.11
C ASP A 87 33.73 3.51 -0.82
N ALA A 88 32.50 3.30 -0.33
CA ALA A 88 31.97 1.94 -0.14
C ALA A 88 31.80 1.21 -1.49
N ALA A 89 31.35 1.89 -2.52
CA ALA A 89 31.22 1.31 -3.86
C ALA A 89 32.60 1.01 -4.49
N LYS A 90 33.62 1.87 -4.28
CA LYS A 90 35.00 1.61 -4.69
C LYS A 90 35.57 0.36 -3.98
N TRP A 91 35.31 0.25 -2.68
CA TRP A 91 35.68 -0.93 -1.91
C TRP A 91 35.01 -2.22 -2.47
N ALA A 92 33.71 -2.17 -2.77
CA ALA A 92 33.00 -3.30 -3.34
C ALA A 92 33.52 -3.68 -4.72
N ARG A 93 33.82 -2.68 -5.58
CA ARG A 93 34.41 -2.86 -6.92
C ARG A 93 35.81 -3.51 -6.83
N ALA A 94 36.63 -3.08 -5.89
CA ALA A 94 37.96 -3.67 -5.67
C ALA A 94 37.90 -5.14 -5.23
N GLY A 95 36.81 -5.55 -4.61
CA GLY A 95 36.56 -6.96 -4.24
C GLY A 95 36.11 -7.86 -5.39
N TRP A 96 35.73 -7.29 -6.55
CA TRP A 96 35.37 -8.05 -7.75
C TRP A 96 36.62 -8.36 -8.59
N ASP A 97 36.94 -9.65 -8.76
CA ASP A 97 38.12 -10.14 -9.48
C ASP A 97 37.86 -10.42 -10.98
N GLY A 98 36.61 -10.27 -11.45
CA GLY A 98 36.23 -10.46 -12.84
C GLY A 98 36.41 -9.21 -13.71
N ALA A 99 36.37 -9.40 -15.03
CA ALA A 99 36.27 -8.27 -15.97
C ALA A 99 34.96 -7.48 -15.75
N VAL A 100 34.99 -6.18 -16.07
CA VAL A 100 33.80 -5.31 -16.12
C VAL A 100 33.66 -4.82 -17.56
N GLU A 101 32.49 -5.09 -18.13
CA GLU A 101 32.14 -4.68 -19.50
C GLU A 101 31.55 -3.25 -19.47
N GLU A 102 31.61 -2.56 -20.59
CA GLU A 102 30.81 -1.32 -20.76
C GLU A 102 29.32 -1.66 -20.91
N LEU A 103 28.44 -0.92 -20.23
CA LEU A 103 26.99 -1.14 -20.30
C LEU A 103 26.48 -1.17 -21.75
N MET A 104 26.96 -0.26 -22.58
CA MET A 104 26.50 -0.11 -23.98
C MET A 104 26.88 -1.31 -24.85
N ALA A 105 27.94 -2.04 -24.51
CA ALA A 105 28.41 -3.23 -25.21
C ALA A 105 27.86 -4.54 -24.64
N ALA A 106 27.31 -4.53 -23.43
CA ALA A 106 26.88 -5.73 -22.72
C ALA A 106 25.76 -6.47 -23.46
N VAL A 107 25.80 -7.79 -23.48
CA VAL A 107 24.74 -8.65 -24.05
C VAL A 107 23.94 -9.25 -22.92
N ALA A 108 22.61 -9.27 -23.05
CA ALA A 108 21.71 -9.82 -22.04
C ALA A 108 22.07 -11.27 -21.67
N ALA A 109 21.79 -11.64 -20.42
CA ALA A 109 21.91 -12.99 -19.91
C ALA A 109 20.51 -13.49 -19.47
N PRO A 110 20.31 -14.79 -19.22
CA PRO A 110 19.06 -15.32 -18.68
C PRO A 110 18.58 -14.60 -17.41
N ILE A 111 19.49 -14.18 -16.53
CA ILE A 111 19.20 -13.31 -15.41
C ILE A 111 19.91 -11.97 -15.63
N VAL A 112 19.15 -10.87 -15.57
CA VAL A 112 19.67 -9.50 -15.55
C VAL A 112 19.34 -8.88 -14.19
N ILE A 113 20.37 -8.36 -13.50
CA ILE A 113 20.21 -7.66 -12.23
C ILE A 113 20.56 -6.20 -12.43
N ASP A 114 19.56 -5.32 -12.28
CA ASP A 114 19.71 -3.88 -12.37
C ASP A 114 20.14 -3.30 -11.02
N CYS A 115 21.40 -2.91 -10.94
CA CYS A 115 22.00 -2.17 -9.84
C CYS A 115 22.55 -0.82 -10.31
N LEU A 116 21.93 -0.19 -11.33
CA LEU A 116 22.43 1.09 -11.83
C LEU A 116 22.12 2.22 -10.84
N PHE A 117 20.85 2.39 -10.45
CA PHE A 117 20.42 3.43 -9.56
C PHE A 117 19.30 2.94 -8.63
N GLY A 118 19.38 3.29 -7.34
CA GLY A 118 18.34 3.05 -6.32
C GLY A 118 17.69 4.36 -5.85
N THR A 119 17.48 4.49 -4.54
CA THR A 119 16.81 5.66 -3.89
C THR A 119 17.43 7.03 -4.19
N GLY A 120 18.66 7.10 -4.68
CA GLY A 120 19.36 8.36 -4.97
C GLY A 120 18.96 9.04 -6.28
N LEU A 121 18.11 8.43 -7.10
CA LEU A 121 17.75 8.97 -8.42
C LEU A 121 16.75 10.11 -8.29
N SER A 122 17.14 11.30 -8.77
CA SER A 122 16.31 12.53 -8.72
C SER A 122 15.90 13.06 -10.10
N ARG A 123 16.37 12.43 -11.18
CA ARG A 123 16.08 12.79 -12.58
C ARG A 123 16.09 11.56 -13.45
N GLY A 124 15.50 11.64 -14.64
CA GLY A 124 15.52 10.58 -15.63
C GLY A 124 16.96 10.16 -16.01
N LEU A 125 17.09 8.92 -16.44
CA LEU A 125 18.32 8.39 -17.04
C LEU A 125 18.62 9.12 -18.34
N GLN A 126 19.87 9.10 -18.78
CA GLN A 126 20.20 9.49 -20.14
C GLN A 126 19.49 8.54 -21.12
N THR A 127 19.03 9.06 -22.25
CA THR A 127 18.16 8.33 -23.18
C THR A 127 18.79 7.01 -23.64
N ASP A 128 20.05 7.04 -24.01
CA ASP A 128 20.81 5.87 -24.44
C ASP A 128 20.94 4.80 -23.32
N VAL A 129 21.18 5.23 -22.10
CA VAL A 129 21.23 4.36 -20.91
C VAL A 129 19.86 3.74 -20.64
N ALA A 130 18.80 4.54 -20.72
CA ALA A 130 17.42 4.05 -20.51
C ALA A 130 17.02 3.00 -21.56
N GLU A 131 17.24 3.30 -22.83
CA GLU A 131 16.97 2.38 -23.94
C GLU A 131 17.79 1.09 -23.81
N ARG A 132 19.07 1.22 -23.42
CA ARG A 132 19.93 0.05 -23.23
C ARG A 132 19.46 -0.83 -22.07
N LEU A 133 19.16 -0.23 -20.92
CA LEU A 133 18.62 -0.94 -19.76
C LEU A 133 17.33 -1.66 -20.12
N GLN A 134 16.37 -0.95 -20.73
CA GLN A 134 15.11 -1.54 -21.15
C GLN A 134 15.32 -2.73 -22.06
N SER A 135 16.19 -2.60 -23.08
CA SER A 135 16.52 -3.69 -24.00
C SER A 135 17.12 -4.92 -23.29
N LEU A 136 18.00 -4.72 -22.31
CA LEU A 136 18.61 -5.81 -21.54
C LEU A 136 17.57 -6.52 -20.64
N VAL A 137 16.70 -5.75 -19.99
CA VAL A 137 15.61 -6.27 -19.13
C VAL A 137 14.61 -7.06 -19.97
N GLU A 138 14.16 -6.55 -21.11
CA GLU A 138 13.19 -7.21 -21.98
C GLU A 138 13.72 -8.50 -22.64
N GLN A 139 15.04 -8.62 -22.82
CA GLN A 139 15.67 -9.81 -23.38
C GLN A 139 15.99 -10.87 -22.32
N ALA A 140 15.95 -10.53 -21.03
CA ALA A 140 16.19 -11.47 -19.94
C ALA A 140 15.02 -12.46 -19.80
N LEU A 141 15.30 -13.66 -19.32
CA LEU A 141 14.26 -14.57 -18.85
C LEU A 141 13.69 -14.13 -17.50
N VAL A 142 14.54 -13.52 -16.68
CA VAL A 142 14.20 -12.96 -15.37
C VAL A 142 14.97 -11.67 -15.16
N ALA A 143 14.26 -10.61 -14.86
CA ALA A 143 14.81 -9.31 -14.50
C ALA A 143 14.66 -9.06 -13.00
N VAL A 144 15.75 -8.65 -12.36
CA VAL A 144 15.82 -8.37 -10.92
C VAL A 144 16.24 -6.90 -10.73
N ALA A 145 15.52 -6.16 -9.88
CA ALA A 145 15.92 -4.81 -9.47
C ALA A 145 16.57 -4.84 -8.07
N CYS A 146 17.70 -4.15 -7.95
CA CYS A 146 18.37 -3.89 -6.68
C CYS A 146 17.79 -2.59 -6.10
N ASP A 147 17.16 -2.67 -4.96
CA ASP A 147 16.45 -1.61 -4.25
C ASP A 147 15.21 -1.10 -5.00
N LEU A 148 15.38 -0.55 -6.18
CA LEU A 148 14.34 -0.03 -7.08
C LEU A 148 14.77 -0.27 -8.55
N PRO A 149 13.82 -0.44 -9.48
CA PRO A 149 14.13 -0.34 -10.90
C PRO A 149 14.75 1.02 -11.22
N SER A 150 15.88 1.02 -11.94
CA SER A 150 16.55 2.26 -12.32
C SER A 150 15.67 3.07 -13.27
N GLY A 151 15.36 4.29 -12.89
CA GLY A 151 14.40 5.17 -13.59
C GLY A 151 13.11 5.45 -12.80
N VAL A 152 12.97 4.87 -11.60
CA VAL A 152 11.84 5.11 -10.69
C VAL A 152 12.19 6.18 -9.66
N SER A 153 11.26 7.08 -9.40
CA SER A 153 11.31 8.00 -8.26
C SER A 153 10.94 7.26 -6.97
N SER A 154 11.81 7.30 -5.97
CA SER A 154 11.66 6.56 -4.71
C SER A 154 10.42 6.94 -3.91
N ASP A 155 10.09 8.24 -3.86
CA ASP A 155 9.16 8.78 -2.86
C ASP A 155 7.72 8.94 -3.35
N ASP A 156 7.51 8.97 -4.68
CA ASP A 156 6.19 9.18 -5.30
C ASP A 156 5.78 8.10 -6.31
N GLY A 157 6.71 7.19 -6.66
CA GLY A 157 6.44 6.12 -7.62
C GLY A 157 6.36 6.58 -9.08
N ALA A 158 6.78 7.81 -9.40
CA ALA A 158 6.81 8.30 -10.77
C ALA A 158 7.88 7.57 -11.60
N LEU A 159 7.58 7.30 -12.86
CA LEU A 159 8.56 6.82 -13.83
C LEU A 159 9.30 8.01 -14.42
N LEU A 160 10.54 8.21 -13.99
CA LEU A 160 11.43 9.27 -14.48
C LEU A 160 12.02 8.94 -15.84
N SER A 161 12.01 7.66 -16.23
CA SER A 161 12.42 7.15 -17.54
C SER A 161 11.52 5.99 -17.94
N PRO A 162 11.44 5.62 -19.22
CA PRO A 162 10.88 4.34 -19.64
C PRO A 162 11.64 3.19 -18.97
N ILE A 163 10.92 2.26 -18.39
CA ILE A 163 11.49 1.06 -17.74
C ILE A 163 10.75 -0.19 -18.19
N GLY A 164 11.44 -1.34 -18.19
CA GLY A 164 10.85 -2.66 -18.40
C GLY A 164 10.07 -3.16 -17.17
N ASN A 165 9.54 -4.38 -17.27
CA ASN A 165 8.94 -5.07 -16.14
C ASN A 165 10.02 -5.95 -15.47
N TYR A 166 10.03 -5.93 -14.15
CA TYR A 166 10.89 -6.78 -13.34
C TYR A 166 10.06 -7.90 -12.72
N ASP A 167 10.69 -9.05 -12.51
CA ASP A 167 10.06 -10.21 -11.86
C ASP A 167 10.27 -10.17 -10.35
N LEU A 168 11.39 -9.58 -9.92
CA LEU A 168 11.80 -9.49 -8.52
C LEU A 168 12.45 -8.13 -8.25
N THR A 169 12.08 -7.52 -7.14
CA THR A 169 12.77 -6.34 -6.57
C THR A 169 13.21 -6.68 -5.17
N VAL A 170 14.51 -6.52 -4.87
CA VAL A 170 15.07 -6.76 -3.54
C VAL A 170 15.46 -5.41 -2.94
N THR A 171 14.76 -5.01 -1.89
CA THR A 171 14.99 -3.75 -1.18
C THR A 171 15.50 -4.00 0.23
N PHE A 172 16.16 -3.01 0.83
CA PHE A 172 16.96 -3.19 2.04
C PHE A 172 16.46 -2.30 3.18
N GLY A 173 16.44 -2.84 4.40
CA GLY A 173 16.12 -2.16 5.65
C GLY A 173 14.67 -1.73 5.79
N ALA A 174 14.13 -0.99 4.83
CA ALA A 174 12.73 -0.58 4.78
C ALA A 174 12.21 -0.56 3.35
N LEU A 175 10.90 -0.68 3.17
CA LEU A 175 10.25 -0.37 1.91
C LEU A 175 10.38 1.13 1.61
N LYS A 176 10.30 1.50 0.33
CA LYS A 176 10.16 2.88 -0.13
C LYS A 176 8.73 3.11 -0.61
N PRO A 177 8.21 4.35 -0.61
CA PRO A 177 6.84 4.63 -1.06
C PRO A 177 6.54 4.06 -2.45
N SER A 178 7.48 4.15 -3.39
CA SER A 178 7.35 3.64 -4.75
C SER A 178 7.06 2.14 -4.86
N HIS A 179 7.43 1.34 -3.85
CA HIS A 179 7.09 -0.09 -3.83
C HIS A 179 5.57 -0.34 -3.66
N ARG A 180 4.81 0.69 -3.31
CA ARG A 180 3.36 0.62 -3.04
C ARG A 180 2.58 1.73 -3.76
N LEU A 181 3.22 2.47 -4.66
CA LEU A 181 2.59 3.55 -5.43
C LEU A 181 2.65 3.26 -6.93
N MET A 182 1.55 3.58 -7.60
CA MET A 182 1.46 3.56 -9.05
C MET A 182 2.16 4.78 -9.66
N PRO A 183 2.72 4.66 -10.86
CA PRO A 183 2.77 3.48 -11.73
C PRO A 183 3.95 2.53 -11.45
N ALA A 184 4.88 2.87 -10.55
CA ALA A 184 6.09 2.09 -10.32
C ALA A 184 5.82 0.67 -9.78
N MET A 185 4.83 0.55 -8.87
CA MET A 185 4.49 -0.73 -8.21
C MET A 185 4.22 -1.86 -9.22
N GLU A 186 3.54 -1.57 -10.33
CA GLU A 186 3.21 -2.59 -11.35
C GLU A 186 4.43 -3.10 -12.13
N ARG A 187 5.58 -2.41 -12.06
CA ARG A 187 6.81 -2.74 -12.76
C ARG A 187 7.78 -3.58 -11.94
N MET A 188 7.55 -3.72 -10.63
CA MET A 188 8.53 -4.23 -9.68
C MET A 188 8.44 -5.74 -9.42
N GLY A 189 7.41 -6.40 -9.95
CA GLY A 189 7.18 -7.82 -9.69
C GLY A 189 7.05 -8.12 -8.19
N ARG A 190 7.65 -9.20 -7.74
CA ARG A 190 7.67 -9.55 -6.32
C ARG A 190 8.67 -8.68 -5.56
N VAL A 191 8.20 -7.90 -4.59
CA VAL A 191 9.08 -7.09 -3.72
C VAL A 191 9.47 -7.88 -2.47
N VAL A 192 10.78 -8.05 -2.27
CA VAL A 192 11.39 -8.70 -1.10
C VAL A 192 12.11 -7.66 -0.27
N LEU A 193 11.71 -7.50 0.98
CA LEU A 193 12.42 -6.66 1.95
C LEU A 193 13.45 -7.51 2.70
N ALA A 194 14.71 -7.16 2.55
CA ALA A 194 15.82 -7.80 3.25
C ALA A 194 16.23 -6.96 4.48
N ASP A 195 16.37 -7.63 5.62
CA ASP A 195 16.92 -7.00 6.81
C ASP A 195 18.45 -6.89 6.68
N ILE A 196 18.95 -5.67 6.78
CA ILE A 196 20.39 -5.37 6.78
C ILE A 196 20.88 -4.79 8.12
N GLY A 197 20.05 -4.87 9.16
CA GLY A 197 20.34 -4.39 10.51
C GLY A 197 20.18 -2.88 10.66
N ILE A 198 19.21 -2.28 9.96
CA ILE A 198 18.79 -0.89 10.11
C ILE A 198 17.48 -0.86 10.90
N GLU A 199 17.45 -0.12 11.99
CA GLU A 199 16.22 0.14 12.73
C GLU A 199 15.41 1.22 12.01
N ALA A 200 14.27 0.82 11.48
CA ALA A 200 13.37 1.72 10.75
C ALA A 200 12.16 2.08 11.63
N ASN A 201 12.25 3.17 12.37
CA ASN A 201 11.10 3.75 13.06
C ASN A 201 10.37 4.71 12.12
N ALA A 202 9.14 4.38 11.77
CA ALA A 202 8.36 5.18 10.83
C ALA A 202 6.88 5.23 11.23
N ASN A 203 6.27 6.40 11.03
CA ASN A 203 4.82 6.58 11.05
C ASN A 203 4.18 6.26 9.67
N TRP A 204 4.99 5.86 8.69
CA TRP A 204 4.57 5.32 7.40
C TRP A 204 4.91 3.84 7.33
N PHE A 205 3.93 3.01 6.94
CA PHE A 205 4.14 1.56 6.92
C PHE A 205 3.21 0.89 5.91
N GLU A 206 3.61 -0.28 5.46
CA GLU A 206 2.68 -1.17 4.74
C GLU A 206 1.72 -1.80 5.74
N ILE A 207 0.43 -1.72 5.43
CA ILE A 207 -0.64 -2.26 6.25
C ILE A 207 -0.49 -3.79 6.33
N GLY A 208 -0.30 -4.29 7.54
CA GLY A 208 -0.22 -5.72 7.84
C GLY A 208 -1.53 -6.27 8.38
N GLU A 209 -1.49 -7.55 8.74
CA GLU A 209 -2.61 -8.23 9.39
C GLU A 209 -3.03 -7.48 10.66
N PRO A 210 -4.33 -7.09 10.77
CA PRO A 210 -4.80 -6.30 11.90
C PRO A 210 -4.93 -7.12 13.17
N CYS A 211 -4.67 -6.48 14.30
CA CYS A 211 -5.05 -7.03 15.60
C CYS A 211 -6.50 -6.67 15.90
N VAL A 212 -7.42 -7.54 15.52
CA VAL A 212 -8.84 -7.32 15.77
C VAL A 212 -9.18 -7.63 17.23
N PRO A 213 -9.95 -6.75 17.94
CA PRO A 213 -10.31 -6.99 19.34
C PRO A 213 -10.97 -8.35 19.56
N ALA A 214 -10.44 -9.11 20.51
CA ALA A 214 -10.99 -10.42 20.87
C ALA A 214 -12.43 -10.31 21.40
N LEU A 215 -13.22 -11.33 21.14
CA LEU A 215 -14.59 -11.39 21.67
C LEU A 215 -14.58 -11.82 23.14
N ASP A 216 -15.27 -11.06 24.01
CA ASP A 216 -15.55 -11.53 25.37
C ASP A 216 -16.57 -12.67 25.31
N PRO A 217 -16.26 -13.87 25.81
CA PRO A 217 -17.22 -14.99 25.87
C PRO A 217 -18.49 -14.68 26.66
N ARG A 218 -18.44 -13.69 27.57
CA ARG A 218 -19.58 -13.26 28.39
C ARG A 218 -20.31 -12.05 27.80
N GLY A 219 -19.78 -11.50 26.70
CA GLY A 219 -20.33 -10.34 26.02
C GLY A 219 -21.62 -10.67 25.27
N HIS A 220 -22.38 -9.64 25.01
CA HIS A 220 -23.59 -9.74 24.17
C HIS A 220 -23.42 -8.93 22.86
N LYS A 221 -24.42 -9.00 21.97
CA LYS A 221 -24.34 -8.46 20.60
C LYS A 221 -23.92 -6.97 20.52
N TYR A 222 -24.22 -6.16 21.51
CA TYR A 222 -23.87 -4.73 21.51
C TYR A 222 -22.40 -4.50 21.88
N ASP A 223 -21.79 -5.40 22.66
CA ASP A 223 -20.36 -5.32 22.98
C ASP A 223 -19.48 -5.62 21.75
N ARG A 224 -20.05 -6.33 20.77
CA ARG A 224 -19.44 -6.57 19.47
C ARG A 224 -19.62 -5.43 18.47
N GLY A 225 -20.25 -4.33 18.90
CA GLY A 225 -20.53 -3.13 18.11
C GLY A 225 -21.84 -3.18 17.32
N LEU A 226 -22.53 -2.03 17.30
CA LEU A 226 -23.70 -1.79 16.47
C LEU A 226 -23.33 -0.83 15.33
N VAL A 227 -23.47 -1.31 14.08
CA VAL A 227 -23.34 -0.47 12.88
C VAL A 227 -24.72 -0.01 12.46
N HIS A 228 -24.90 1.31 12.34
CA HIS A 228 -26.14 1.91 11.85
C HIS A 228 -25.95 2.47 10.44
N CYS A 229 -26.48 1.78 9.45
CA CYS A 229 -26.43 2.16 8.03
C CYS A 229 -27.62 3.07 7.67
N LEU A 230 -27.35 4.19 7.01
CA LEU A 230 -28.38 5.13 6.57
C LEU A 230 -28.59 4.97 5.07
N ALA A 231 -29.74 4.44 4.68
CA ALA A 231 -30.09 4.19 3.27
C ALA A 231 -30.46 5.48 2.52
N GLY A 232 -30.24 5.47 1.22
CA GLY A 232 -30.65 6.51 0.30
C GLY A 232 -31.49 6.00 -0.86
N LYS A 233 -31.30 6.57 -2.05
CA LYS A 233 -32.11 6.30 -3.24
C LYS A 233 -31.81 4.94 -3.88
N MET A 234 -30.57 4.42 -3.75
CA MET A 234 -30.13 3.16 -4.32
C MET A 234 -29.85 2.13 -3.21
N PRO A 235 -30.85 1.36 -2.79
CA PRO A 235 -30.74 0.51 -1.60
C PRO A 235 -29.77 -0.67 -1.75
N GLY A 236 -29.41 -1.06 -2.98
CA GLY A 236 -28.46 -2.16 -3.21
C GLY A 236 -27.07 -1.89 -2.65
N ALA A 237 -26.54 -0.67 -2.77
CA ALA A 237 -25.23 -0.29 -2.29
C ALA A 237 -25.14 -0.38 -0.75
N ILE A 238 -26.12 0.20 -0.04
CA ILE A 238 -26.14 0.12 1.42
C ILE A 238 -26.41 -1.31 1.90
N ALA A 239 -27.08 -2.14 1.10
CA ALA A 239 -27.28 -3.56 1.40
C ALA A 239 -25.97 -4.33 1.36
N LEU A 240 -25.10 -4.08 0.36
CA LEU A 240 -23.75 -4.65 0.28
C LEU A 240 -22.92 -4.25 1.51
N ALA A 241 -22.91 -2.95 1.83
CA ALA A 241 -22.20 -2.44 3.00
C ALA A 241 -22.70 -3.05 4.32
N ALA A 242 -24.01 -3.18 4.49
CA ALA A 242 -24.60 -3.79 5.68
C ALA A 242 -24.28 -5.30 5.79
N LYS A 243 -24.30 -6.04 4.68
CA LYS A 243 -23.86 -7.44 4.63
C LYS A 243 -22.39 -7.57 5.02
N ALA A 244 -21.53 -6.72 4.44
CA ALA A 244 -20.11 -6.68 4.76
C ALA A 244 -19.85 -6.36 6.23
N ALA A 245 -20.55 -5.39 6.81
CA ALA A 245 -20.45 -5.07 8.23
C ALA A 245 -20.83 -6.26 9.13
N ALA A 246 -21.90 -6.97 8.79
CA ALA A 246 -22.32 -8.16 9.52
C ALA A 246 -21.27 -9.29 9.43
N ARG A 247 -20.72 -9.54 8.23
CA ARG A 247 -19.67 -10.55 8.00
C ARG A 247 -18.33 -10.17 8.63
N ALA A 248 -18.03 -8.87 8.75
CA ALA A 248 -16.85 -8.36 9.44
C ALA A 248 -16.97 -8.41 10.99
N GLY A 249 -18.03 -9.02 11.50
CA GLY A 249 -18.17 -9.34 12.92
C GLY A 249 -18.86 -8.27 13.77
N ALA A 250 -19.53 -7.27 13.16
CA ALA A 250 -20.45 -6.41 13.91
C ALA A 250 -21.54 -7.25 14.58
N GLY A 251 -21.73 -7.08 15.88
CA GLY A 251 -22.70 -7.87 16.63
C GLY A 251 -24.16 -7.53 16.33
N TYR A 252 -24.38 -6.33 15.77
CA TYR A 252 -25.70 -5.87 15.33
C TYR A 252 -25.56 -4.87 14.17
N VAL A 253 -26.31 -5.11 13.12
CA VAL A 253 -26.39 -4.19 11.97
C VAL A 253 -27.83 -3.74 11.82
N ARG A 254 -28.03 -2.42 11.74
CA ARG A 254 -29.33 -1.78 11.52
C ARG A 254 -29.25 -0.96 10.23
N VAL A 255 -30.28 -1.06 9.41
CA VAL A 255 -30.44 -0.20 8.22
C VAL A 255 -31.70 0.64 8.41
N SER A 256 -31.54 1.96 8.42
CA SER A 256 -32.67 2.89 8.35
C SER A 256 -33.03 3.14 6.88
N THR A 257 -34.24 2.81 6.50
CA THR A 257 -34.74 2.88 5.13
C THR A 257 -36.22 3.18 5.09
N SER A 258 -36.65 4.01 4.13
CA SER A 258 -38.06 4.33 3.93
C SER A 258 -38.83 3.21 3.21
N ARG A 259 -38.12 2.24 2.63
CA ARG A 259 -38.72 1.06 1.95
C ARG A 259 -37.90 -0.17 2.32
N ALA A 260 -38.57 -1.30 2.51
CA ALA A 260 -37.91 -2.55 2.74
C ALA A 260 -36.94 -2.87 1.58
N ILE A 261 -35.76 -3.33 1.93
CA ILE A 261 -34.74 -3.79 0.99
C ILE A 261 -34.82 -5.31 0.94
N ASP A 262 -35.22 -5.81 -0.21
CA ASP A 262 -35.34 -7.26 -0.43
C ASP A 262 -33.96 -7.93 -0.47
N GLY A 263 -33.90 -9.19 -0.04
CA GLY A 263 -32.67 -9.98 -0.07
C GLY A 263 -31.62 -9.65 1.00
N LEU A 264 -31.91 -8.77 1.96
CA LEU A 264 -31.07 -8.60 3.15
C LEU A 264 -31.23 -9.82 4.09
N PRO A 265 -30.12 -10.34 4.66
CA PRO A 265 -30.21 -11.37 5.71
C PRO A 265 -31.12 -10.95 6.86
N ALA A 266 -31.92 -11.87 7.40
CA ALA A 266 -32.84 -11.60 8.50
C ALA A 266 -32.16 -11.06 9.78
N ALA A 267 -30.86 -11.30 9.93
CA ALA A 267 -30.04 -10.77 11.04
C ALA A 267 -29.82 -9.25 10.92
N ILE A 268 -29.99 -8.65 9.74
CA ILE A 268 -29.86 -7.21 9.50
C ILE A 268 -31.22 -6.57 9.71
N VAL A 269 -31.35 -5.79 10.76
CA VAL A 269 -32.64 -5.17 11.14
C VAL A 269 -32.91 -3.94 10.30
N GLN A 270 -34.05 -3.89 9.65
CA GLN A 270 -34.54 -2.73 8.91
C GLN A 270 -35.53 -1.91 9.76
N THR A 271 -35.38 -0.59 9.74
CA THR A 271 -36.26 0.35 10.45
C THR A 271 -36.61 1.53 9.53
N ASP A 272 -37.75 2.14 9.74
CA ASP A 272 -38.20 3.36 9.05
C ASP A 272 -37.66 4.64 9.73
N THR A 273 -37.10 4.50 10.93
CA THR A 273 -36.63 5.63 11.75
C THR A 273 -35.13 5.54 11.98
N ALA A 274 -34.42 6.65 11.69
CA ALA A 274 -33.01 6.78 11.96
C ALA A 274 -32.76 7.14 13.43
N VAL A 275 -32.49 6.15 14.26
CA VAL A 275 -32.21 6.34 15.71
C VAL A 275 -30.70 6.61 15.90
N ILE A 276 -30.24 7.79 15.48
CA ILE A 276 -28.82 8.17 15.49
C ILE A 276 -28.27 8.42 16.91
N ASN A 277 -29.14 8.79 17.86
CA ASN A 277 -28.77 9.07 19.26
C ASN A 277 -28.81 7.84 20.17
N ASP A 278 -29.04 6.64 19.63
CA ASP A 278 -28.96 5.39 20.39
C ASP A 278 -27.53 5.23 20.93
N PRO A 279 -27.33 5.18 22.28
CA PRO A 279 -26.00 5.11 22.88
C PRO A 279 -25.25 3.81 22.51
N ARG A 280 -25.93 2.81 22.02
CA ARG A 280 -25.36 1.53 21.59
C ARG A 280 -24.74 1.57 20.19
N VAL A 281 -25.04 2.62 19.40
CA VAL A 281 -24.44 2.78 18.07
C VAL A 281 -22.95 3.04 18.22
N GLY A 282 -22.15 2.10 17.75
CA GLY A 282 -20.69 2.20 17.73
C GLY A 282 -20.16 2.93 16.49
N CYS A 283 -20.88 2.84 15.35
CA CYS A 283 -20.52 3.56 14.11
C CYS A 283 -21.75 3.78 13.23
N ILE A 284 -21.83 4.95 12.62
CA ILE A 284 -22.80 5.28 11.56
C ILE A 284 -22.10 5.12 10.21
N LEU A 285 -22.78 4.49 9.25
CA LEU A 285 -22.34 4.39 7.87
C LEU A 285 -23.33 5.13 6.97
N VAL A 286 -22.83 6.08 6.19
CA VAL A 286 -23.63 6.90 5.28
C VAL A 286 -22.90 7.10 3.94
N GLY A 287 -23.68 7.06 2.85
CA GLY A 287 -23.15 7.38 1.52
C GLY A 287 -23.35 6.31 0.46
N PRO A 288 -23.14 5.02 0.72
CA PRO A 288 -23.44 3.98 -0.26
C PRO A 288 -24.85 4.12 -0.84
N GLY A 289 -24.95 4.45 -2.12
CA GLY A 289 -26.21 4.63 -2.81
C GLY A 289 -27.12 5.72 -2.26
N LEU A 290 -26.55 6.74 -1.61
CA LEU A 290 -27.33 7.82 -0.99
C LEU A 290 -28.05 8.67 -2.03
N GLY A 291 -27.44 8.93 -3.17
CA GLY A 291 -27.92 9.90 -4.15
C GLY A 291 -27.89 11.33 -3.60
N ASP A 292 -28.55 12.24 -4.26
CA ASP A 292 -28.65 13.64 -3.82
C ASP A 292 -29.69 13.79 -2.69
N VAL A 293 -29.29 13.41 -1.46
CA VAL A 293 -30.12 13.51 -0.23
C VAL A 293 -29.27 14.07 0.93
N PRO A 294 -28.91 15.38 0.89
CA PRO A 294 -28.01 15.99 1.86
C PRO A 294 -28.54 15.96 3.31
N GLN A 295 -29.87 15.84 3.47
CA GLN A 295 -30.50 15.78 4.79
C GLN A 295 -30.05 14.55 5.61
N VAL A 296 -29.77 13.42 4.95
CA VAL A 296 -29.32 12.19 5.61
C VAL A 296 -27.91 12.36 6.14
N LEU A 297 -27.00 12.98 5.35
CA LEU A 297 -25.64 13.31 5.81
C LEU A 297 -25.70 14.33 6.97
N THR A 298 -26.52 15.38 6.84
CA THR A 298 -26.70 16.36 7.91
C THR A 298 -27.17 15.71 9.19
N LEU A 299 -28.13 14.78 9.10
CA LEU A 299 -28.61 14.00 10.24
C LEU A 299 -27.46 13.17 10.84
N ALA A 300 -26.66 12.46 10.03
CA ALA A 300 -25.52 11.68 10.53
C ALA A 300 -24.54 12.56 11.32
N LEU A 301 -24.23 13.75 10.83
CA LEU A 301 -23.31 14.69 11.47
C LEU A 301 -23.85 15.30 12.78
N THR A 302 -25.16 15.21 13.08
CA THR A 302 -25.69 15.63 14.39
C THR A 302 -25.45 14.60 15.51
N ALA A 303 -25.09 13.36 15.15
CA ALA A 303 -24.84 12.30 16.11
C ALA A 303 -23.44 12.42 16.74
N PRO A 304 -23.31 12.29 18.08
CA PRO A 304 -22.00 12.23 18.73
C PRO A 304 -21.41 10.81 18.62
N ARG A 305 -21.27 10.31 17.40
CA ARG A 305 -20.84 8.93 17.10
C ARG A 305 -19.79 8.93 15.99
N PRO A 306 -18.91 7.92 15.95
CA PRO A 306 -18.05 7.69 14.78
C PRO A 306 -18.86 7.52 13.50
N ILE A 307 -18.35 8.09 12.39
CA ILE A 307 -19.05 8.08 11.11
C ILE A 307 -18.08 7.61 10.01
N VAL A 308 -18.53 6.65 9.20
CA VAL A 308 -17.90 6.34 7.91
C VAL A 308 -18.74 7.02 6.82
N ILE A 309 -18.08 7.87 6.03
CA ILE A 309 -18.67 8.60 4.90
C ILE A 309 -18.04 8.09 3.61
N ASP A 310 -18.86 7.52 2.73
CA ASP A 310 -18.42 6.94 1.44
C ASP A 310 -19.27 7.47 0.28
N ALA A 311 -18.84 7.23 -0.93
CA ALA A 311 -19.59 7.43 -2.17
C ALA A 311 -20.28 8.81 -2.25
N ASP A 312 -21.60 8.81 -2.54
CA ASP A 312 -22.37 10.04 -2.76
C ASP A 312 -22.26 11.05 -1.61
N ALA A 313 -22.19 10.57 -0.38
CA ALA A 313 -22.09 11.44 0.80
C ALA A 313 -20.81 12.27 0.83
N ILE A 314 -19.69 11.78 0.27
CA ILE A 314 -18.44 12.53 0.18
C ILE A 314 -18.65 13.85 -0.58
N GLY A 315 -19.32 13.77 -1.74
CA GLY A 315 -19.61 14.95 -2.52
C GLY A 315 -20.61 15.91 -1.86
N LEU A 316 -21.45 15.41 -0.95
CA LEU A 316 -22.44 16.21 -0.21
C LEU A 316 -21.83 16.93 1.01
N VAL A 317 -20.62 16.58 1.43
CA VAL A 317 -19.91 17.32 2.49
C VAL A 317 -19.73 18.79 2.07
N GLY A 318 -19.35 19.04 0.83
CA GLY A 318 -19.16 20.37 0.25
C GLY A 318 -17.86 21.05 0.71
N ASP A 319 -17.72 21.31 2.00
CA ASP A 319 -16.50 21.86 2.61
C ASP A 319 -15.91 20.85 3.62
N PRO A 320 -14.66 20.39 3.42
CA PRO A 320 -14.00 19.45 4.36
C PRO A 320 -13.95 19.95 5.81
N GLU A 321 -13.92 21.27 6.01
CA GLU A 321 -13.85 21.85 7.36
C GLU A 321 -15.11 21.61 8.20
N ARG A 322 -16.23 21.29 7.58
CA ARG A 322 -17.46 20.87 8.28
C ARG A 322 -17.32 19.60 9.09
N LEU A 323 -16.29 18.81 8.80
CA LEU A 323 -16.01 17.55 9.51
C LEU A 323 -15.21 17.74 10.80
N LYS A 324 -14.63 18.94 11.00
CA LYS A 324 -13.88 19.27 12.22
C LYS A 324 -14.75 19.11 13.47
N GLY A 325 -14.23 18.37 14.43
CA GLY A 325 -14.97 18.06 15.69
C GLY A 325 -15.83 16.80 15.61
N HIS A 326 -15.87 16.13 14.47
CA HIS A 326 -16.48 14.81 14.30
C HIS A 326 -15.42 13.73 14.16
N ASP A 327 -15.73 12.52 14.62
CA ASP A 327 -14.90 11.34 14.43
C ASP A 327 -15.29 10.67 13.09
N VAL A 328 -14.58 11.03 12.03
CA VAL A 328 -14.94 10.68 10.65
C VAL A 328 -13.83 9.89 9.95
N ILE A 329 -14.25 8.87 9.23
CA ILE A 329 -13.44 8.19 8.21
C ILE A 329 -14.08 8.47 6.85
N LEU A 330 -13.32 9.06 5.93
CA LEU A 330 -13.69 9.27 4.53
C LEU A 330 -13.04 8.21 3.65
N THR A 331 -13.79 7.69 2.66
CA THR A 331 -13.26 6.64 1.77
C THR A 331 -13.30 7.05 0.28
N PRO A 332 -12.69 8.19 -0.11
CA PRO A 332 -12.75 8.69 -1.47
C PRO A 332 -11.92 7.87 -2.47
N HIS A 333 -12.45 7.62 -3.66
CA HIS A 333 -11.63 7.40 -4.86
C HIS A 333 -11.16 8.74 -5.45
N GLU A 334 -10.28 8.73 -6.47
CA GLU A 334 -9.70 9.97 -7.05
C GLU A 334 -10.75 11.02 -7.40
N GLY A 335 -11.84 10.65 -8.08
CA GLY A 335 -12.89 11.61 -8.47
C GLY A 335 -13.66 12.21 -7.29
N GLU A 336 -13.92 11.42 -6.24
CA GLU A 336 -14.54 11.89 -4.99
C GLU A 336 -13.59 12.78 -4.20
N PHE A 337 -12.29 12.41 -4.20
CA PHE A 337 -11.24 13.20 -3.56
C PHE A 337 -11.15 14.60 -4.18
N ILE A 338 -11.03 14.68 -5.50
CA ILE A 338 -10.97 15.97 -6.23
C ILE A 338 -12.25 16.78 -6.01
N LYS A 339 -13.42 16.12 -6.01
CA LYS A 339 -14.70 16.80 -5.79
C LYS A 339 -14.78 17.48 -4.42
N LEU A 340 -14.22 16.86 -3.36
CA LEU A 340 -14.28 17.39 -2.00
C LEU A 340 -13.10 18.32 -1.67
N PHE A 341 -11.88 17.97 -2.08
CA PHE A 341 -10.67 18.70 -1.68
C PHE A 341 -10.13 19.62 -2.77
N GLY A 342 -10.62 19.50 -4.01
CA GLY A 342 -10.07 20.17 -5.20
C GLY A 342 -8.85 19.44 -5.76
N GLU A 343 -8.29 20.00 -6.83
CA GLU A 343 -6.99 19.55 -7.34
C GLU A 343 -5.89 20.01 -6.40
N MET A 344 -5.26 19.07 -5.72
CA MET A 344 -4.13 19.32 -4.81
C MET A 344 -2.82 18.95 -5.51
N GLN A 345 -1.80 19.79 -5.32
CA GLN A 345 -0.46 19.54 -5.82
C GLN A 345 0.27 18.51 -4.94
N GLY A 346 1.28 17.86 -5.50
CA GLY A 346 2.12 16.89 -4.81
C GLY A 346 1.78 15.42 -5.11
N SER A 347 2.55 14.55 -4.53
CA SER A 347 2.38 13.09 -4.59
C SER A 347 1.09 12.64 -3.91
N LYS A 348 0.65 11.42 -4.22
CA LYS A 348 -0.54 10.85 -3.57
C LYS A 348 -0.42 10.79 -2.02
N PRO A 349 0.73 10.40 -1.42
CA PRO A 349 0.96 10.52 0.02
C PRO A 349 0.79 11.93 0.57
N GLU A 350 1.38 12.94 -0.07
CA GLU A 350 1.28 14.34 0.37
C GLU A 350 -0.16 14.84 0.31
N ARG A 351 -0.87 14.54 -0.78
CA ARG A 351 -2.30 14.90 -0.93
C ARG A 351 -3.16 14.23 0.14
N ALA A 352 -2.94 12.92 0.41
CA ALA A 352 -3.68 12.18 1.42
C ALA A 352 -3.52 12.77 2.83
N LEU A 353 -2.27 13.09 3.21
CA LEU A 353 -1.95 13.69 4.51
C LEU A 353 -2.53 15.11 4.63
N ALA A 354 -2.39 15.94 3.60
CA ALA A 354 -2.95 17.30 3.60
C ALA A 354 -4.49 17.29 3.68
N ALA A 355 -5.16 16.33 3.03
CA ALA A 355 -6.60 16.15 3.12
C ALA A 355 -7.02 15.71 4.53
N ALA A 356 -6.29 14.79 5.15
CA ALA A 356 -6.55 14.34 6.53
C ALA A 356 -6.37 15.49 7.53
N GLU A 357 -5.31 16.28 7.40
CA GLU A 357 -5.07 17.45 8.23
C GLU A 357 -6.17 18.50 8.07
N ARG A 358 -6.54 18.84 6.83
CA ARG A 358 -7.56 19.85 6.52
C ARG A 358 -8.94 19.48 7.07
N SER A 359 -9.36 18.22 6.91
CA SER A 359 -10.67 17.73 7.34
C SER A 359 -10.70 17.27 8.79
N ARG A 360 -9.53 17.08 9.43
CA ARG A 360 -9.39 16.42 10.74
C ARG A 360 -10.03 15.02 10.77
N SER A 361 -9.98 14.33 9.64
CA SER A 361 -10.58 13.01 9.44
C SER A 361 -9.56 12.01 8.96
N VAL A 362 -9.79 10.73 9.19
CA VAL A 362 -9.03 9.67 8.54
C VAL A 362 -9.48 9.55 7.08
N ILE A 363 -8.51 9.48 6.15
CA ILE A 363 -8.76 9.39 4.72
C ILE A 363 -8.31 8.03 4.21
N VAL A 364 -9.22 7.24 3.67
CA VAL A 364 -8.92 6.05 2.86
C VAL A 364 -8.95 6.46 1.40
N TYR A 365 -7.80 6.85 0.87
CA TYR A 365 -7.67 7.30 -0.51
C TYR A 365 -7.56 6.09 -1.43
N LYS A 366 -8.72 5.67 -1.98
CA LYS A 366 -8.87 4.45 -2.77
C LYS A 366 -8.12 4.51 -4.11
N GLY A 367 -7.66 3.35 -4.58
CA GLY A 367 -6.99 3.14 -5.87
C GLY A 367 -6.26 1.81 -5.87
N PRO A 368 -5.56 1.46 -6.96
CA PRO A 368 -4.67 0.28 -6.99
C PRO A 368 -3.58 0.36 -5.91
N ASP A 369 -3.24 1.56 -5.50
CA ASP A 369 -2.29 1.97 -4.48
C ASP A 369 -3.01 2.70 -3.33
N THR A 370 -4.00 2.07 -2.72
CA THR A 370 -4.80 2.67 -1.64
C THR A 370 -3.92 3.10 -0.47
N LEU A 371 -4.18 4.32 0.04
CA LEU A 371 -3.53 4.89 1.22
C LEU A 371 -4.54 5.14 2.34
N VAL A 372 -4.11 4.97 3.57
CA VAL A 372 -4.87 5.40 4.76
C VAL A 372 -4.05 6.49 5.45
N ALA A 373 -4.57 7.70 5.52
CA ALA A 373 -3.91 8.83 6.16
C ALA A 373 -4.67 9.31 7.39
N SER A 374 -3.95 9.63 8.45
CA SER A 374 -4.53 10.24 9.66
C SER A 374 -4.07 11.69 9.84
N PRO A 375 -4.84 12.52 10.57
CA PRO A 375 -4.53 13.93 10.79
C PRO A 375 -3.23 14.19 11.56
N ASP A 376 -2.69 13.19 12.25
CA ASP A 376 -1.45 13.25 13.03
C ASP A 376 -0.22 12.80 12.23
N GLY A 377 -0.37 12.55 10.93
CA GLY A 377 0.73 12.25 10.01
C GLY A 377 1.09 10.77 9.87
N HIS A 378 0.30 9.84 10.43
CA HIS A 378 0.46 8.42 10.13
C HIS A 378 -0.08 8.11 8.73
N LEU A 379 0.62 7.22 8.03
CA LEU A 379 0.25 6.80 6.68
C LEU A 379 0.42 5.28 6.50
N GLY A 380 -0.69 4.60 6.27
CA GLY A 380 -0.74 3.20 5.89
C GLY A 380 -0.80 3.04 4.38
N PHE A 381 0.06 2.21 3.81
CA PHE A 381 0.04 1.84 2.40
C PHE A 381 -0.57 0.45 2.28
N ALA A 382 -1.59 0.29 1.46
CA ALA A 382 -2.17 -1.02 1.20
C ALA A 382 -1.12 -1.97 0.60
N PRO A 383 -1.07 -3.24 1.00
CA PRO A 383 -0.33 -4.24 0.23
C PRO A 383 -0.95 -4.37 -1.17
N PRO A 384 -0.20 -4.86 -2.17
CA PRO A 384 -0.75 -5.14 -3.49
C PRO A 384 -2.01 -6.01 -3.37
N ALA A 385 -3.08 -5.59 -4.04
CA ALA A 385 -4.35 -6.30 -4.07
C ALA A 385 -4.73 -6.69 -5.51
N PRO A 386 -5.57 -7.71 -5.68
CA PRO A 386 -5.94 -8.16 -7.01
C PRO A 386 -6.68 -7.11 -7.83
N ALA A 387 -6.36 -7.04 -9.14
CA ALA A 387 -6.99 -6.08 -10.06
C ALA A 387 -8.51 -6.27 -10.20
N TRP A 388 -9.06 -7.46 -9.94
CA TRP A 388 -10.50 -7.72 -9.99
C TRP A 388 -11.30 -7.06 -8.87
N LEU A 389 -10.65 -6.42 -7.88
CA LEU A 389 -11.31 -5.48 -6.96
C LEU A 389 -11.88 -4.24 -7.67
N ALA A 390 -11.46 -3.95 -8.90
CA ALA A 390 -12.04 -2.91 -9.74
C ALA A 390 -13.43 -3.32 -10.28
N SER A 391 -14.33 -3.77 -9.40
CA SER A 391 -15.71 -4.18 -9.70
C SER A 391 -16.70 -3.31 -8.93
N ALA A 392 -17.89 -3.10 -9.51
CA ALA A 392 -18.94 -2.28 -8.88
C ALA A 392 -19.37 -2.85 -7.52
N GLY A 393 -19.52 -1.98 -6.53
CA GLY A 393 -19.97 -2.33 -5.18
C GLY A 393 -18.87 -2.80 -4.22
N THR A 394 -17.64 -3.03 -4.68
CA THR A 394 -16.52 -3.43 -3.79
C THR A 394 -16.14 -2.32 -2.81
N GLY A 395 -16.30 -1.05 -3.20
CA GLY A 395 -16.15 0.10 -2.30
C GLY A 395 -17.17 0.10 -1.17
N ASP A 396 -18.44 -0.22 -1.48
CA ASP A 396 -19.50 -0.33 -0.46
C ASP A 396 -19.15 -1.44 0.57
N VAL A 397 -18.60 -2.56 0.10
CA VAL A 397 -18.11 -3.63 0.97
C VAL A 397 -16.98 -3.13 1.88
N LEU A 398 -16.00 -2.39 1.35
CA LEU A 398 -14.92 -1.80 2.14
C LEU A 398 -15.46 -0.87 3.23
N ALA A 399 -16.39 0.02 2.88
CA ALA A 399 -17.01 0.93 3.84
C ALA A 399 -17.76 0.19 4.97
N GLY A 400 -18.43 -0.92 4.63
CA GLY A 400 -19.06 -1.81 5.60
C GLY A 400 -18.08 -2.48 6.57
N ILE A 401 -16.94 -2.99 6.04
CA ILE A 401 -15.87 -3.58 6.88
C ILE A 401 -15.31 -2.54 7.85
N ILE A 402 -14.95 -1.36 7.34
CA ILE A 402 -14.41 -0.25 8.16
C ILE A 402 -15.41 0.13 9.27
N ALA A 403 -16.69 0.27 8.93
CA ALA A 403 -17.73 0.59 9.92
C ALA A 403 -17.85 -0.48 11.01
N ALA A 404 -17.71 -1.76 10.67
CA ALA A 404 -17.71 -2.85 11.64
C ALA A 404 -16.48 -2.79 12.57
N MET A 405 -15.28 -2.58 12.02
CA MET A 405 -14.04 -2.45 12.81
C MET A 405 -14.16 -1.26 13.78
N ARG A 406 -14.66 -0.13 13.28
CA ARG A 406 -14.88 1.07 14.09
C ARG A 406 -15.91 0.85 15.18
N ALA A 407 -17.03 0.17 14.87
CA ALA A 407 -18.07 -0.16 15.85
C ALA A 407 -17.60 -1.13 16.95
N ARG A 408 -16.59 -1.96 16.68
CA ARG A 408 -15.94 -2.87 17.62
C ARG A 408 -14.93 -2.17 18.54
N GLY A 409 -14.76 -0.86 18.43
CA GLY A 409 -13.94 -0.04 19.33
C GLY A 409 -12.52 0.19 18.88
N MET A 410 -12.12 -0.21 17.66
CA MET A 410 -10.83 0.19 17.10
C MET A 410 -10.81 1.71 16.88
N ASP A 411 -9.66 2.37 17.00
CA ASP A 411 -9.56 3.77 16.61
C ASP A 411 -9.80 3.96 15.08
N ALA A 412 -9.99 5.21 14.66
CA ALA A 412 -10.37 5.48 13.28
C ALA A 412 -9.32 5.02 12.26
N PHE A 413 -8.04 5.27 12.55
CA PHE A 413 -6.95 4.91 11.64
C PHE A 413 -6.73 3.39 11.60
N GLU A 414 -6.73 2.73 12.74
CA GLU A 414 -6.61 1.27 12.85
C GLU A 414 -7.78 0.56 12.18
N ALA A 415 -9.03 1.04 12.38
CA ALA A 415 -10.22 0.49 11.74
C ALA A 415 -10.16 0.61 10.21
N ALA A 416 -9.67 1.75 9.71
CA ALA A 416 -9.49 1.97 8.28
C ALA A 416 -8.40 1.04 7.70
N CYS A 417 -7.25 0.92 8.36
CA CYS A 417 -6.18 -0.02 7.96
C CYS A 417 -6.68 -1.47 7.98
N ALA A 418 -7.36 -1.88 9.03
CA ALA A 418 -7.94 -3.22 9.13
C ALA A 418 -8.94 -3.49 8.00
N GLY A 419 -9.81 -2.51 7.70
CA GLY A 419 -10.77 -2.62 6.61
C GLY A 419 -10.10 -2.82 5.26
N VAL A 420 -9.06 -2.05 4.95
CA VAL A 420 -8.28 -2.17 3.71
C VAL A 420 -7.60 -3.53 3.60
N TRP A 421 -6.99 -4.01 4.67
CA TRP A 421 -6.33 -5.33 4.68
C TRP A 421 -7.32 -6.48 4.48
N ILE A 422 -8.41 -6.51 5.27
CA ILE A 422 -9.45 -7.54 5.18
C ILE A 422 -10.07 -7.56 3.78
N HIS A 423 -10.36 -6.39 3.21
CA HIS A 423 -10.93 -6.24 1.88
C HIS A 423 -10.03 -6.84 0.79
N GLY A 424 -8.72 -6.55 0.82
CA GLY A 424 -7.76 -7.12 -0.11
C GLY A 424 -7.65 -8.65 0.02
N ARG A 425 -7.58 -9.17 1.26
CA ARG A 425 -7.50 -10.61 1.52
C ARG A 425 -8.79 -11.35 1.12
N ALA A 426 -9.95 -10.73 1.37
CA ALA A 426 -11.23 -11.29 0.93
C ALA A 426 -11.30 -11.41 -0.61
N ALA A 427 -10.75 -10.43 -1.33
CA ALA A 427 -10.70 -10.49 -2.79
C ALA A 427 -9.77 -11.60 -3.32
N GLU A 428 -8.62 -11.81 -2.67
CA GLU A 428 -7.74 -12.94 -3.00
C GLU A 428 -8.44 -14.28 -2.79
N PHE A 429 -9.18 -14.41 -1.70
CA PHE A 429 -9.95 -15.62 -1.38
C PHE A 429 -11.10 -15.85 -2.35
N ALA A 430 -11.86 -14.80 -2.69
CA ALA A 430 -13.02 -14.90 -3.59
C ALA A 430 -12.64 -15.25 -5.04
N GLY A 431 -11.45 -14.84 -5.50
CA GLY A 431 -10.94 -15.16 -6.84
C GLY A 431 -11.36 -14.18 -7.93
N SER A 432 -10.89 -14.46 -9.17
CA SER A 432 -10.89 -13.50 -10.28
C SER A 432 -12.26 -13.14 -10.88
N HIS A 433 -13.31 -13.88 -10.56
CA HIS A 433 -14.65 -13.69 -11.12
C HIS A 433 -15.66 -13.19 -10.07
N LEU A 434 -15.14 -12.60 -8.97
CA LEU A 434 -15.98 -12.09 -7.89
C LEU A 434 -16.95 -11.00 -8.37
N ILE A 435 -18.12 -10.99 -7.76
CA ILE A 435 -18.97 -9.81 -7.64
C ILE A 435 -18.92 -9.32 -6.19
N ALA A 436 -19.42 -8.12 -5.92
CA ALA A 436 -19.36 -7.54 -4.57
C ALA A 436 -20.06 -8.40 -3.48
N ASP A 437 -21.09 -9.17 -3.85
CA ASP A 437 -21.74 -10.11 -2.94
C ASP A 437 -20.80 -11.25 -2.53
N ASP A 438 -19.99 -11.80 -3.46
CA ASP A 438 -19.01 -12.85 -3.17
C ASP A 438 -17.89 -12.30 -2.26
N LEU A 439 -17.46 -11.06 -2.51
CA LEU A 439 -16.48 -10.38 -1.68
C LEU A 439 -16.97 -10.23 -0.25
N ALA A 440 -18.24 -9.81 -0.07
CA ALA A 440 -18.84 -9.71 1.26
C ALA A 440 -18.93 -11.08 1.95
N ALA A 441 -19.22 -12.15 1.21
CA ALA A 441 -19.23 -13.52 1.75
C ALA A 441 -17.84 -14.01 2.14
N ALA A 442 -16.80 -13.65 1.38
CA ALA A 442 -15.42 -14.06 1.62
C ALA A 442 -14.80 -13.50 2.91
N ILE A 443 -15.36 -12.44 3.48
CA ILE A 443 -14.83 -11.77 4.68
C ILE A 443 -14.66 -12.76 5.85
N GLU A 444 -15.61 -13.67 6.07
CA GLU A 444 -15.56 -14.60 7.21
C GLU A 444 -14.39 -15.59 7.16
N HIS A 445 -13.78 -15.80 5.98
CA HIS A 445 -12.67 -16.72 5.78
C HIS A 445 -11.29 -16.06 5.99
N VAL A 446 -11.25 -14.74 6.14
CA VAL A 446 -10.01 -13.97 6.22
C VAL A 446 -9.91 -13.09 7.45
N LEU A 447 -10.92 -13.10 8.30
CA LEU A 447 -10.86 -12.43 9.60
C LEU A 447 -9.83 -13.14 10.49
N PRO A 448 -8.88 -12.40 11.11
CA PRO A 448 -7.89 -12.97 12.00
C PRO A 448 -8.49 -13.49 13.31
#